data_abf0213d45ce1d0cc91fee040d6b89bf
#
_entry.id   abf0213d45ce1d0cc91fee040d6b89bf
#
_cell.length_a   1.000
_cell.length_b   1.000
_cell.length_c   1.000
_cell.angle_alpha   90.00
_cell.angle_beta   90.00
_cell.angle_gamma   90.00
#
_symmetry.space_group_name_H-M   'P 1'
#
loop_
_entity.id
_entity.type
_entity.pdbx_description
1 polymer ?
#
loop_
_entity_poly.entity_id
_entity_poly.type
_entity_poly.pdbx_seq_one_letter_code
_entity_poly.pdbx_strand_id
1 'polypeptide(L)'
;VKLKILTSVAALCALFLLSSCAPTVHLEPAANANDPLCAEVTVRLPDSIGDQDRVWTDAQATAAWGTPSSVLLTCGSEPPAPTTLQCVSLGGVDWIVDEEDTPNLRLTTYGREPAAQVYVDTTTLSADAVLESLAGAIQQLPKTGECTAPVTEDPDVVGDETGDTAP
;
A
#
# COMPACT_ATOMS: atom_id res chain seq x y z
N VAL A 1 2.95 -47.42 -38.99
CA VAL A 1 3.14 -45.95 -39.09
C VAL A 1 1.99 -45.19 -38.46
N LYS A 2 0.71 -45.53 -38.73
CA LYS A 2 -0.50 -44.85 -38.22
C LYS A 2 -0.60 -44.92 -36.68
N LEU A 3 -0.21 -46.05 -36.06
CA LEU A 3 -0.27 -46.21 -34.59
C LEU A 3 0.76 -45.31 -33.86
N LYS A 4 1.96 -45.14 -34.42
CA LYS A 4 2.99 -44.25 -33.83
C LYS A 4 2.64 -42.77 -33.91
N ILE A 5 1.89 -42.36 -34.94
CA ILE A 5 1.40 -40.99 -35.10
C ILE A 5 0.31 -40.68 -34.07
N LEU A 6 -0.61 -41.62 -33.82
CA LEU A 6 -1.65 -41.44 -32.80
C LEU A 6 -1.09 -41.29 -31.37
N THR A 7 -0.06 -42.08 -31.03
CA THR A 7 0.57 -41.99 -29.69
C THR A 7 1.35 -40.67 -29.52
N SER A 8 1.99 -40.17 -30.58
CA SER A 8 2.70 -38.88 -30.53
C SER A 8 1.75 -37.68 -30.38
N VAL A 9 0.59 -37.69 -31.01
CA VAL A 9 -0.42 -36.63 -30.90
C VAL A 9 -1.06 -36.64 -29.52
N ALA A 10 -1.37 -37.81 -28.95
CA ALA A 10 -1.91 -37.92 -27.58
C ALA A 10 -0.95 -37.41 -26.51
N ALA A 11 0.36 -37.65 -26.64
CA ALA A 11 1.39 -37.16 -25.74
C ALA A 11 1.54 -35.63 -25.83
N LEU A 12 1.39 -35.02 -27.01
CA LEU A 12 1.49 -33.59 -27.21
C LEU A 12 0.27 -32.83 -26.60
N CYS A 13 -0.94 -33.41 -26.71
CA CYS A 13 -2.15 -32.85 -26.11
C CYS A 13 -2.13 -32.88 -24.56
N ALA A 14 -1.48 -33.86 -23.94
CA ALA A 14 -1.39 -34.00 -22.50
C ALA A 14 -0.50 -32.90 -21.84
N LEU A 15 0.46 -32.31 -22.58
CA LEU A 15 1.32 -31.23 -22.09
C LEU A 15 0.61 -29.88 -22.00
N PHE A 16 -0.51 -29.65 -22.68
CA PHE A 16 -1.26 -28.41 -22.66
C PHE A 16 -2.27 -28.32 -21.50
N LEU A 17 -2.50 -29.39 -20.75
CA LEU A 17 -3.48 -29.39 -19.64
C LEU A 17 -2.91 -28.99 -18.27
N LEU A 18 -1.61 -28.69 -18.16
CA LEU A 18 -0.99 -28.16 -16.94
C LEU A 18 -1.05 -26.62 -16.91
N SER A 19 -2.18 -26.04 -17.34
CA SER A 19 -2.45 -24.64 -17.09
C SER A 19 -2.73 -24.48 -15.60
N SER A 20 -1.68 -24.27 -14.80
CA SER A 20 -1.79 -23.93 -13.39
C SER A 20 -2.55 -22.61 -13.30
N CYS A 21 -3.78 -22.62 -12.79
CA CYS A 21 -4.45 -21.41 -12.38
C CYS A 21 -3.63 -20.80 -11.25
N ALA A 22 -2.94 -19.69 -11.52
CA ALA A 22 -2.32 -18.90 -10.47
C ALA A 22 -3.41 -18.43 -9.47
N PRO A 23 -3.15 -18.47 -8.18
CA PRO A 23 -4.11 -17.96 -7.20
C PRO A 23 -4.36 -16.48 -7.48
N THR A 24 -5.62 -16.09 -7.56
CA THR A 24 -6.05 -14.71 -7.77
C THR A 24 -6.69 -14.20 -6.47
N VAL A 25 -6.25 -13.07 -5.97
CA VAL A 25 -6.82 -12.42 -4.80
C VAL A 25 -7.99 -11.55 -5.24
N HIS A 26 -9.16 -11.80 -4.67
CA HIS A 26 -10.37 -11.02 -4.94
C HIS A 26 -10.36 -9.78 -4.07
N LEU A 27 -10.34 -8.60 -4.69
CA LEU A 27 -10.38 -7.30 -4.05
C LEU A 27 -11.48 -6.44 -4.66
N GLU A 28 -11.88 -5.38 -3.97
CA GLU A 28 -12.77 -4.37 -4.50
C GLU A 28 -11.96 -3.14 -4.93
N PRO A 29 -12.22 -2.58 -6.13
CA PRO A 29 -11.55 -1.36 -6.57
C PRO A 29 -12.03 -0.17 -5.74
N ALA A 30 -11.14 0.77 -5.42
CA ALA A 30 -11.51 2.04 -4.82
C ALA A 30 -12.34 2.91 -5.79
N ALA A 31 -13.05 3.90 -5.25
CA ALA A 31 -13.94 4.77 -6.04
C ALA A 31 -13.22 5.46 -7.22
N ASN A 32 -11.96 5.86 -7.02
CA ASN A 32 -11.13 6.52 -8.03
C ASN A 32 -10.03 5.58 -8.60
N ALA A 33 -10.27 4.25 -8.63
CA ALA A 33 -9.31 3.28 -9.16
C ALA A 33 -8.94 3.52 -10.64
N ASN A 34 -9.79 4.23 -11.39
CA ASN A 34 -9.56 4.61 -12.79
C ASN A 34 -8.69 5.86 -12.97
N ASP A 35 -8.25 6.50 -11.88
CA ASP A 35 -7.37 7.66 -11.98
C ASP A 35 -6.05 7.28 -12.65
N PRO A 36 -5.57 8.02 -13.67
CA PRO A 36 -4.30 7.74 -14.33
C PRO A 36 -3.10 7.68 -13.38
N LEU A 37 -3.13 8.43 -12.27
CA LEU A 37 -2.08 8.40 -11.26
C LEU A 37 -1.99 7.04 -10.57
N CYS A 38 -3.10 6.33 -10.39
CA CYS A 38 -3.08 4.96 -9.87
C CYS A 38 -2.45 3.96 -10.84
N ALA A 39 -2.54 4.20 -12.16
CA ALA A 39 -1.80 3.40 -13.14
C ALA A 39 -0.28 3.65 -13.00
N GLU A 40 0.14 4.91 -12.78
CA GLU A 40 1.54 5.25 -12.52
C GLU A 40 2.09 4.58 -11.25
N VAL A 41 1.28 4.46 -10.21
CA VAL A 41 1.63 3.67 -9.01
C VAL A 41 1.78 2.20 -9.37
N THR A 42 0.77 1.62 -10.04
CA THR A 42 0.67 0.18 -10.28
C THR A 42 1.84 -0.37 -11.09
N VAL A 43 2.33 0.38 -12.08
CA VAL A 43 3.45 -0.05 -12.95
C VAL A 43 4.82 0.03 -12.25
N ARG A 44 4.90 0.68 -11.10
CA ARG A 44 6.13 0.83 -10.31
C ARG A 44 6.15 -0.02 -9.04
N LEU A 45 5.08 -0.78 -8.80
CA LEU A 45 5.02 -1.67 -7.64
C LEU A 45 6.07 -2.79 -7.77
N PRO A 46 6.74 -3.16 -6.68
CA PRO A 46 7.75 -4.20 -6.69
C PRO A 46 7.14 -5.59 -6.97
N ASP A 47 7.93 -6.47 -7.57
CA ASP A 47 7.55 -7.86 -7.82
C ASP A 47 7.55 -8.70 -6.53
N SER A 48 8.24 -8.25 -5.48
CA SER A 48 8.25 -8.87 -4.15
C SER A 48 8.45 -7.83 -3.06
N ILE A 49 7.96 -8.11 -1.85
CA ILE A 49 8.21 -7.36 -0.61
C ILE A 49 8.75 -8.35 0.41
N GLY A 50 10.01 -8.20 0.81
CA GLY A 50 10.70 -9.21 1.58
C GLY A 50 10.76 -10.53 0.80
N ASP A 51 10.25 -11.59 1.41
CA ASP A 51 10.13 -12.92 0.83
C ASP A 51 8.73 -13.20 0.21
N GLN A 52 7.86 -12.19 0.16
CA GLN A 52 6.51 -12.30 -0.37
C GLN A 52 6.45 -11.86 -1.83
N ASP A 53 6.20 -12.81 -2.72
CA ASP A 53 6.02 -12.54 -4.15
C ASP A 53 4.66 -11.87 -4.41
N ARG A 54 4.64 -11.00 -5.44
CA ARG A 54 3.41 -10.38 -5.91
C ARG A 54 2.49 -11.43 -6.54
N VAL A 55 1.22 -11.40 -6.16
CA VAL A 55 0.17 -12.27 -6.69
C VAL A 55 -0.87 -11.47 -7.46
N TRP A 56 -1.61 -12.15 -8.36
CA TRP A 56 -2.63 -11.51 -9.17
C TRP A 56 -3.83 -11.07 -8.34
N THR A 57 -4.37 -9.90 -8.67
CA THR A 57 -5.64 -9.39 -8.15
C THR A 57 -6.62 -9.19 -9.29
N ASP A 58 -7.92 -9.28 -9.01
CA ASP A 58 -8.98 -9.12 -10.01
C ASP A 58 -9.62 -7.72 -10.02
N ALA A 59 -9.13 -6.82 -9.16
CA ALA A 59 -9.62 -5.44 -9.07
C ALA A 59 -8.61 -4.44 -9.61
N GLN A 60 -9.11 -3.38 -10.24
CA GLN A 60 -8.27 -2.32 -10.80
C GLN A 60 -7.56 -1.53 -9.70
N ALA A 61 -6.31 -1.14 -9.99
CA ALA A 61 -5.44 -0.36 -9.13
C ALA A 61 -5.24 -1.00 -7.74
N THR A 62 -5.18 -2.34 -7.72
CA THR A 62 -4.88 -3.13 -6.54
C THR A 62 -3.65 -3.99 -6.74
N ALA A 63 -3.04 -4.42 -5.66
CA ALA A 63 -1.97 -5.40 -5.65
C ALA A 63 -1.98 -6.19 -4.35
N ALA A 64 -1.39 -7.39 -4.39
CA ALA A 64 -1.27 -8.26 -3.24
C ALA A 64 0.08 -8.97 -3.26
N TRP A 65 0.62 -9.26 -2.08
CA TRP A 65 1.87 -10.02 -1.91
C TRP A 65 1.68 -11.12 -0.87
N GLY A 66 2.25 -12.28 -1.18
CA GLY A 66 2.21 -13.47 -0.35
C GLY A 66 1.09 -14.45 -0.69
N THR A 67 1.25 -15.68 -0.22
CA THR A 67 0.25 -16.75 -0.34
C THR A 67 0.25 -17.58 0.94
N PRO A 68 -0.71 -17.33 1.87
CA PRO A 68 -1.79 -16.32 1.82
C PRO A 68 -1.26 -14.89 1.78
N SER A 69 -2.06 -13.95 1.25
CA SER A 69 -1.64 -12.57 1.10
C SER A 69 -1.46 -11.88 2.46
N SER A 70 -0.26 -11.38 2.70
CA SER A 70 0.12 -10.63 3.91
C SER A 70 0.16 -9.12 3.71
N VAL A 71 0.19 -8.67 2.44
CA VAL A 71 0.12 -7.26 2.09
C VAL A 71 -0.89 -7.07 0.97
N LEU A 72 -1.79 -6.10 1.14
CA LEU A 72 -2.75 -5.67 0.13
C LEU A 72 -2.59 -4.17 -0.11
N LEU A 73 -2.65 -3.75 -1.36
CA LEU A 73 -2.62 -2.34 -1.74
C LEU A 73 -3.84 -2.01 -2.59
N THR A 74 -4.45 -0.87 -2.32
CA THR A 74 -5.54 -0.28 -3.12
C THR A 74 -5.23 1.18 -3.37
N CYS A 75 -5.20 1.61 -4.63
CA CYS A 75 -5.05 3.01 -5.02
C CYS A 75 -6.38 3.57 -5.52
N GLY A 76 -6.62 4.85 -5.27
CA GLY A 76 -7.86 5.53 -5.68
C GLY A 76 -8.85 5.75 -4.55
N SER A 77 -8.42 5.59 -3.31
CA SER A 77 -9.23 5.94 -2.13
C SER A 77 -9.38 7.47 -2.03
N GLU A 78 -10.44 7.91 -1.37
CA GLU A 78 -10.58 9.32 -0.99
C GLU A 78 -9.50 9.67 0.04
N PRO A 79 -8.92 10.89 -0.04
CA PRO A 79 -8.00 11.36 0.98
C PRO A 79 -8.65 11.32 2.36
N PRO A 80 -7.94 10.85 3.41
CA PRO A 80 -8.50 10.79 4.74
C PRO A 80 -8.84 12.19 5.26
N ALA A 81 -10.00 12.32 5.90
CA ALA A 81 -10.37 13.53 6.63
C ALA A 81 -9.41 13.76 7.82
N PRO A 82 -9.36 15.00 8.38
CA PRO A 82 -8.61 15.25 9.59
C PRO A 82 -8.98 14.24 10.69
N THR A 83 -7.98 13.63 11.31
CA THR A 83 -8.13 12.54 12.26
C THR A 83 -7.17 12.69 13.43
N THR A 84 -7.47 12.02 14.55
CA THR A 84 -6.59 11.90 15.70
C THR A 84 -5.71 10.64 15.65
N LEU A 85 -5.85 9.83 14.60
CA LEU A 85 -4.99 8.67 14.39
C LEU A 85 -3.55 9.12 14.18
N GLN A 86 -2.62 8.24 14.52
CA GLN A 86 -1.20 8.51 14.37
C GLN A 86 -0.85 8.77 12.89
N CYS A 87 -0.10 9.85 12.65
CA CYS A 87 0.49 10.15 11.36
C CYS A 87 2.00 9.91 11.43
N VAL A 88 2.52 9.08 10.53
CA VAL A 88 3.94 8.75 10.43
C VAL A 88 4.47 9.07 9.05
N SER A 89 5.72 9.52 8.99
CA SER A 89 6.42 9.77 7.71
C SER A 89 7.45 8.68 7.48
N LEU A 90 7.30 7.94 6.39
CA LEU A 90 8.24 6.89 6.01
C LEU A 90 8.46 6.88 4.49
N GLY A 91 9.72 6.76 4.07
CA GLY A 91 10.07 6.76 2.64
C GLY A 91 9.63 8.02 1.88
N GLY A 92 9.50 9.18 2.55
CA GLY A 92 9.00 10.42 1.95
C GLY A 92 7.50 10.42 1.64
N VAL A 93 6.76 9.52 2.26
CA VAL A 93 5.30 9.44 2.24
C VAL A 93 4.78 9.51 3.65
N ASP A 94 3.70 10.27 3.84
CA ASP A 94 3.01 10.38 5.11
C ASP A 94 1.83 9.43 5.16
N TRP A 95 1.65 8.76 6.30
CA TRP A 95 0.67 7.68 6.48
C TRP A 95 -0.14 7.89 7.77
N ILE A 96 -1.44 7.76 7.66
CA ILE A 96 -2.32 7.56 8.81
C ILE A 96 -2.31 6.08 9.16
N VAL A 97 -2.04 5.77 10.41
CA VAL A 97 -1.97 4.39 10.95
C VAL A 97 -3.27 4.08 11.68
N ASP A 98 -3.97 3.06 11.22
CA ASP A 98 -5.16 2.51 11.86
C ASP A 98 -4.83 1.10 12.38
N GLU A 99 -4.88 0.94 13.70
CA GLU A 99 -4.53 -0.28 14.44
C GLU A 99 -5.76 -1.07 14.92
N GLU A 100 -6.96 -0.71 14.44
CA GLU A 100 -8.22 -1.31 14.92
C GLU A 100 -8.24 -2.84 14.72
N ASP A 101 -7.62 -3.32 13.62
CA ASP A 101 -7.55 -4.74 13.26
C ASP A 101 -6.27 -5.44 13.71
N THR A 102 -5.56 -4.94 14.75
CA THR A 102 -4.30 -5.56 15.23
C THR A 102 -4.43 -7.08 15.40
N PRO A 103 -3.48 -7.92 14.86
CA PRO A 103 -2.12 -7.53 14.40
C PRO A 103 -2.02 -6.99 12.97
N ASN A 104 -3.11 -6.78 12.28
CA ASN A 104 -3.09 -6.17 10.97
C ASN A 104 -3.18 -4.65 11.09
N LEU A 105 -2.41 -3.94 10.27
CA LEU A 105 -2.44 -2.49 10.20
C LEU A 105 -3.05 -2.05 8.88
N ARG A 106 -3.89 -1.02 8.94
CA ARG A 106 -4.38 -0.31 7.78
C ARG A 106 -3.70 1.05 7.71
N LEU A 107 -2.98 1.28 6.63
CA LEU A 107 -2.13 2.45 6.44
C LEU A 107 -2.66 3.21 5.22
N THR A 108 -3.10 4.45 5.42
CA THR A 108 -3.64 5.29 4.34
C THR A 108 -2.73 6.49 4.13
N THR A 109 -2.36 6.77 2.89
CA THR A 109 -1.54 7.94 2.58
C THR A 109 -2.23 9.22 3.04
N TYR A 110 -1.47 10.10 3.70
CA TYR A 110 -1.93 11.43 4.07
C TYR A 110 -1.35 12.49 3.14
N GLY A 111 -2.17 13.49 2.79
CA GLY A 111 -1.75 14.54 1.88
C GLY A 111 -1.37 14.05 0.48
N ARG A 112 -2.03 13.02 -0.02
CA ARG A 112 -1.95 12.51 -1.39
C ARG A 112 -3.34 12.39 -2.01
N GLU A 113 -3.48 12.74 -3.28
CA GLU A 113 -4.75 12.66 -4.00
C GLU A 113 -4.51 12.16 -5.43
N PRO A 114 -5.12 11.01 -5.83
CA PRO A 114 -5.92 10.13 -4.98
C PRO A 114 -5.08 9.51 -3.85
N ALA A 115 -5.74 9.02 -2.79
CA ALA A 115 -5.05 8.32 -1.72
C ALA A 115 -4.82 6.84 -2.08
N ALA A 116 -3.79 6.27 -1.47
CA ALA A 116 -3.54 4.83 -1.49
C ALA A 116 -3.67 4.26 -0.08
N GLN A 117 -4.16 3.04 0.01
CA GLN A 117 -4.31 2.30 1.26
C GLN A 117 -3.51 1.00 1.18
N VAL A 118 -2.81 0.67 2.24
CA VAL A 118 -2.05 -0.56 2.41
C VAL A 118 -2.54 -1.28 3.66
N TYR A 119 -2.84 -2.56 3.52
CA TYR A 119 -3.16 -3.44 4.62
C TYR A 119 -2.00 -4.42 4.82
N VAL A 120 -1.49 -4.52 6.04
CA VAL A 120 -0.29 -5.30 6.37
C VAL A 120 -0.59 -6.26 7.52
N ASP A 121 -0.35 -7.55 7.32
CA ASP A 121 -0.25 -8.54 8.38
C ASP A 121 1.13 -8.42 9.05
N THR A 122 1.17 -7.77 10.22
CA THR A 122 2.44 -7.52 10.93
C THR A 122 3.04 -8.76 11.60
N THR A 123 2.33 -9.88 11.59
CA THR A 123 2.90 -11.16 12.03
C THR A 123 3.84 -11.76 10.98
N THR A 124 3.68 -11.34 9.72
CA THR A 124 4.46 -11.83 8.57
C THR A 124 5.57 -10.87 8.16
N LEU A 125 5.24 -9.57 8.07
CA LEU A 125 6.17 -8.51 7.64
C LEU A 125 6.03 -7.28 8.55
N SER A 126 7.15 -6.56 8.77
CA SER A 126 7.05 -5.26 9.43
C SER A 126 6.42 -4.22 8.50
N ALA A 127 5.53 -3.40 9.05
CA ALA A 127 4.90 -2.32 8.29
C ALA A 127 5.94 -1.38 7.67
N ASP A 128 7.01 -1.04 8.40
CA ASP A 128 8.07 -0.15 7.91
C ASP A 128 8.73 -0.70 6.65
N ALA A 129 9.09 -1.99 6.63
CA ALA A 129 9.71 -2.61 5.46
C ALA A 129 8.75 -2.62 4.25
N VAL A 130 7.46 -2.82 4.49
CA VAL A 130 6.42 -2.75 3.45
C VAL A 130 6.32 -1.34 2.88
N LEU A 131 6.20 -0.33 3.74
CA LEU A 131 6.05 1.06 3.32
C LEU A 131 7.28 1.58 2.59
N GLU A 132 8.49 1.23 3.04
CA GLU A 132 9.74 1.57 2.35
C GLU A 132 9.78 0.95 0.95
N SER A 133 9.37 -0.32 0.81
CA SER A 133 9.34 -1.01 -0.48
C SER A 133 8.34 -0.37 -1.46
N LEU A 134 7.25 0.19 -0.96
CA LEU A 134 6.20 0.82 -1.75
C LEU A 134 6.44 2.32 -2.02
N ALA A 135 7.33 2.96 -1.25
CA ALA A 135 7.52 4.42 -1.25
C ALA A 135 7.74 5.00 -2.65
N GLY A 136 8.60 4.37 -3.47
CA GLY A 136 8.92 4.85 -4.82
C GLY A 136 7.71 4.86 -5.77
N ALA A 137 6.80 3.89 -5.61
CA ALA A 137 5.56 3.83 -6.37
C ALA A 137 4.55 4.88 -5.86
N ILE A 138 4.37 4.98 -4.54
CA ILE A 138 3.41 5.89 -3.92
C ILE A 138 3.80 7.36 -4.11
N GLN A 139 5.09 7.68 -4.21
CA GLN A 139 5.57 9.04 -4.49
C GLN A 139 5.12 9.59 -5.85
N GLN A 140 4.58 8.77 -6.75
CA GLN A 140 3.98 9.21 -8.01
C GLN A 140 2.68 9.98 -7.79
N LEU A 141 2.00 9.75 -6.66
CA LEU A 141 0.82 10.52 -6.29
C LEU A 141 1.23 11.93 -5.84
N PRO A 142 0.57 13.00 -6.32
CA PRO A 142 0.91 14.36 -5.97
C PRO A 142 0.74 14.61 -4.46
N LYS A 143 1.72 15.32 -3.88
CA LYS A 143 1.68 15.72 -2.47
C LYS A 143 0.82 16.99 -2.35
N THR A 144 -0.25 16.91 -1.56
CA THR A 144 -1.19 18.00 -1.26
C THR A 144 -1.18 18.42 0.20
N GLY A 145 -0.51 17.67 1.07
CA GLY A 145 -0.39 17.92 2.51
C GLY A 145 0.71 17.09 3.14
N GLU A 146 0.90 17.26 4.45
CA GLU A 146 1.91 16.53 5.23
C GLU A 146 1.47 16.35 6.69
N CYS A 147 2.04 15.35 7.37
CA CYS A 147 1.87 15.19 8.81
C CYS A 147 2.34 16.45 9.53
N THR A 148 1.50 16.97 10.41
CA THR A 148 1.93 18.01 11.36
C THR A 148 2.46 17.32 12.60
N ALA A 149 3.68 17.68 13.05
CA ALA A 149 4.17 17.21 14.33
C ALA A 149 3.18 17.65 15.43
N PRO A 150 2.90 16.80 16.43
CA PRO A 150 2.14 17.26 17.59
C PRO A 150 2.86 18.48 18.18
N VAL A 151 2.14 19.58 18.35
CA VAL A 151 2.69 20.76 19.03
C VAL A 151 2.90 20.31 20.47
N THR A 152 4.14 19.99 20.83
CA THR A 152 4.51 19.90 22.22
C THR A 152 4.48 21.35 22.73
N GLU A 153 3.39 21.74 23.40
CA GLU A 153 3.42 22.95 24.21
C GLU A 153 4.52 22.76 25.25
N ASP A 154 5.62 23.47 25.04
CA ASP A 154 6.71 23.55 26.01
C ASP A 154 6.15 24.30 27.23
N PRO A 155 5.94 23.65 28.39
CA PRO A 155 5.32 24.31 29.54
C PRO A 155 6.21 25.42 30.16
N ASP A 156 7.40 25.67 29.63
CA ASP A 156 8.38 26.60 30.16
C ASP A 156 8.41 27.99 29.47
N VAL A 157 7.51 28.26 28.51
CA VAL A 157 7.33 29.62 27.97
C VAL A 157 6.28 30.38 28.83
N VAL A 158 6.56 30.51 30.10
CA VAL A 158 5.92 31.55 30.94
C VAL A 158 6.54 32.89 30.53
N GLY A 159 5.78 33.66 29.75
CA GLY A 159 6.19 35.01 29.37
C GLY A 159 6.55 35.87 30.60
N ASP A 160 7.82 36.20 30.71
CA ASP A 160 8.30 37.26 31.58
C ASP A 160 7.89 38.62 30.94
N GLU A 161 6.65 39.03 31.19
CA GLU A 161 6.23 40.42 31.00
C GLU A 161 6.60 41.23 32.25
N THR A 162 7.89 41.48 32.42
CA THR A 162 8.32 42.56 33.32
C THR A 162 8.06 43.89 32.61
N GLY A 163 6.89 44.47 32.95
CA GLY A 163 6.59 45.84 32.63
C GLY A 163 7.62 46.78 33.26
N ASP A 164 8.43 47.42 32.42
CA ASP A 164 9.25 48.55 32.81
C ASP A 164 8.42 49.84 32.68
N THR A 165 7.97 50.32 33.83
CA THR A 165 7.38 51.65 33.97
C THR A 165 8.48 52.56 34.53
N ALA A 166 9.07 53.36 33.66
CA ALA A 166 9.98 54.43 34.06
C ALA A 166 9.26 55.78 34.12
N PRO A 167 9.65 56.70 35.02
CA PRO A 167 9.04 57.99 35.31
C PRO A 167 9.28 59.07 34.27
#